data_a1babac7d84abdc9876f5207b37171a6
#
_entry.id   a1babac7d84abdc9876f5207b37171a6
#
_cell.length_a   1.000
_cell.length_b   1.000
_cell.length_c   1.000
_cell.angle_alpha   90.00
_cell.angle_beta   90.00
_cell.angle_gamma   90.00
#
_symmetry.space_group_name_H-M   'P 1'
#
loop_
_entity.id
_entity.type
_entity.pdbx_description
1 polymer ?
#
loop_
_entity_poly.entity_id
_entity_poly.type
_entity_poly.pdbx_seq_one_letter_code
_entity_poly.pdbx_strand_id
1 'polypeptide(L)'
;MAEIRPFHGVHFNKALVEDLAAVICPPYDIITPEMQKELYRRSDYNFVRLEFGLETAHDMDTDNRYTRASKMLRQWLEQDILLRDDKPAVYLHDQHFTHKWKKCRRRGITVLVRLEEWSKMVVRPHEGTLTKPRSDRLNLLWALQANTSPILALFEDRKIAPLLETQAKGEPMLEAKSVKGESHRVWAITEPEAINRIQNSLSHQPIYIADGHHRYE
;
A
#
# COMPACT_ATOMS: atom_id res chain seq x y z
N MET A 1 7.28 13.44 -17.23
CA MET A 1 7.60 12.01 -17.26
C MET A 1 7.69 11.51 -15.82
N ALA A 2 7.15 10.35 -15.53
CA ALA A 2 7.08 9.86 -14.15
C ALA A 2 8.47 9.45 -13.64
N GLU A 3 8.90 10.05 -12.53
CA GLU A 3 10.12 9.66 -11.83
C GLU A 3 9.73 8.73 -10.68
N ILE A 4 10.31 7.53 -10.66
CA ILE A 4 10.08 6.56 -9.59
C ILE A 4 11.37 6.21 -8.86
N ARG A 5 11.22 5.80 -7.58
CA ARG A 5 12.36 5.36 -6.75
C ARG A 5 12.00 4.12 -5.94
N PRO A 6 12.98 3.24 -5.66
CA PRO A 6 12.84 2.19 -4.67
C PRO A 6 12.75 2.80 -3.27
N PHE A 7 12.23 2.03 -2.29
CA PHE A 7 12.11 2.47 -0.91
C PHE A 7 12.28 1.31 0.07
N HIS A 8 12.51 1.63 1.33
CA HIS A 8 12.54 0.64 2.41
C HIS A 8 11.12 0.32 2.84
N GLY A 9 10.59 -0.82 2.41
CA GLY A 9 9.26 -1.28 2.78
C GLY A 9 9.17 -1.62 4.27
N VAL A 10 7.97 -1.46 4.80
CA VAL A 10 7.63 -1.94 6.14
C VAL A 10 6.57 -3.02 6.00
N HIS A 11 6.78 -4.17 6.62
CA HIS A 11 5.90 -5.31 6.50
C HIS A 11 5.80 -6.09 7.82
N PHE A 12 4.77 -6.90 7.96
CA PHE A 12 4.63 -7.77 9.13
C PHE A 12 5.75 -8.82 9.20
N ASN A 13 6.23 -9.05 10.41
CA ASN A 13 7.19 -10.10 10.71
C ASN A 13 6.48 -11.46 10.74
N LYS A 14 6.75 -12.30 9.75
CA LYS A 14 6.12 -13.64 9.66
C LYS A 14 6.47 -14.57 10.83
N ALA A 15 7.58 -14.33 11.53
CA ALA A 15 7.95 -15.13 12.69
C ALA A 15 7.06 -14.83 13.92
N LEU A 16 6.45 -13.64 13.97
CA LEU A 16 5.58 -13.22 15.06
C LEU A 16 4.09 -13.13 14.64
N VAL A 17 3.84 -12.94 13.35
CA VAL A 17 2.49 -12.85 12.76
C VAL A 17 2.34 -13.94 11.72
N GLU A 18 1.90 -15.12 12.16
CA GLU A 18 1.78 -16.29 11.28
C GLU A 18 0.67 -16.15 10.24
N ASP A 19 -0.49 -15.61 10.65
CA ASP A 19 -1.64 -15.41 9.77
C ASP A 19 -1.73 -13.94 9.28
N LEU A 20 -1.12 -13.69 8.12
CA LEU A 20 -1.20 -12.38 7.49
C LEU A 20 -2.63 -12.00 7.08
N ALA A 21 -3.54 -12.97 6.86
CA ALA A 21 -4.93 -12.67 6.56
C ALA A 21 -5.69 -12.06 7.75
N ALA A 22 -5.28 -12.39 8.97
CA ALA A 22 -5.90 -11.84 10.18
C ALA A 22 -5.52 -10.38 10.43
N VAL A 23 -4.38 -9.90 9.88
CA VAL A 23 -3.83 -8.57 10.18
C VAL A 23 -4.03 -7.55 9.07
N ILE A 24 -4.45 -7.95 7.88
CA ILE A 24 -4.77 -7.03 6.78
C ILE A 24 -6.21 -6.50 6.89
N CYS A 25 -6.45 -5.32 6.35
CA CYS A 25 -7.78 -4.72 6.24
C CYS A 25 -8.03 -4.22 4.81
N PRO A 26 -9.30 -4.03 4.42
CA PRO A 26 -9.63 -3.38 3.15
C PRO A 26 -9.31 -1.88 3.19
N PRO A 27 -9.39 -1.16 2.05
CA PRO A 27 -9.25 0.29 2.00
C PRO A 27 -10.23 1.00 2.96
N TYR A 28 -9.77 2.11 3.55
CA TYR A 28 -10.50 2.81 4.63
C TYR A 28 -11.92 3.26 4.25
N ASP A 29 -12.13 3.63 3.00
CA ASP A 29 -13.36 4.19 2.45
C ASP A 29 -14.50 3.17 2.30
N ILE A 30 -14.19 1.88 2.34
CA ILE A 30 -15.18 0.80 2.32
C ILE A 30 -15.39 0.13 3.68
N ILE A 31 -14.68 0.59 4.73
CA ILE A 31 -14.81 0.02 6.07
C ILE A 31 -16.04 0.59 6.77
N THR A 32 -17.05 -0.24 6.98
CA THR A 32 -18.22 0.11 7.81
C THR A 32 -17.90 0.02 9.30
N PRO A 33 -18.70 0.67 10.19
CA PRO A 33 -18.50 0.55 11.64
C PRO A 33 -18.53 -0.91 12.14
N GLU A 34 -19.38 -1.76 11.56
CA GLU A 34 -19.48 -3.18 11.90
C GLU A 34 -18.22 -3.93 11.48
N MET A 35 -17.76 -3.67 10.25
CA MET A 35 -16.52 -4.25 9.70
C MET A 35 -15.30 -3.80 10.52
N GLN A 36 -15.23 -2.54 10.94
CA GLN A 36 -14.16 -2.03 11.79
C GLN A 36 -14.09 -2.78 13.11
N LYS A 37 -15.23 -2.97 13.78
CA LYS A 37 -15.32 -3.75 15.04
C LYS A 37 -14.88 -5.20 14.84
N GLU A 38 -15.24 -5.82 13.74
CA GLU A 38 -14.83 -7.18 13.41
C GLU A 38 -13.31 -7.27 13.20
N LEU A 39 -12.73 -6.35 12.42
CA LEU A 39 -11.30 -6.28 12.17
C LEU A 39 -10.49 -6.09 13.47
N TYR A 40 -11.00 -5.26 14.39
CA TYR A 40 -10.42 -5.08 15.73
C TYR A 40 -10.42 -6.35 16.57
N ARG A 41 -11.47 -7.19 16.45
CA ARG A 41 -11.57 -8.48 17.18
C ARG A 41 -10.71 -9.57 16.54
N ARG A 42 -10.43 -9.46 15.23
CA ARG A 42 -9.72 -10.48 14.46
C ARG A 42 -8.26 -10.63 14.91
N SER A 43 -7.60 -9.51 15.18
CA SER A 43 -6.23 -9.49 15.68
C SER A 43 -5.90 -8.16 16.35
N ASP A 44 -5.09 -8.21 17.40
CA ASP A 44 -4.52 -7.01 18.02
C ASP A 44 -3.54 -6.29 17.09
N TYR A 45 -3.03 -6.98 16.09
CA TYR A 45 -2.15 -6.44 15.06
C TYR A 45 -2.87 -6.13 13.76
N ASN A 46 -4.23 -6.14 13.72
CA ASN A 46 -4.93 -5.81 12.48
C ASN A 46 -4.63 -4.36 12.07
N PHE A 47 -4.24 -4.20 10.79
CA PHE A 47 -3.78 -2.93 10.23
C PHE A 47 -4.85 -1.82 10.25
N VAL A 48 -6.12 -2.17 10.42
CA VAL A 48 -7.22 -1.20 10.62
C VAL A 48 -6.93 -0.22 11.75
N ARG A 49 -6.16 -0.65 12.76
CA ARG A 49 -5.78 0.19 13.92
C ARG A 49 -4.86 1.35 13.51
N LEU A 50 -4.09 1.18 12.46
CA LEU A 50 -3.25 2.23 11.86
C LEU A 50 -3.99 3.00 10.78
N GLU A 51 -4.69 2.28 9.89
CA GLU A 51 -5.31 2.84 8.69
C GLU A 51 -6.62 3.58 8.96
N PHE A 52 -7.44 3.04 9.87
CA PHE A 52 -8.76 3.57 10.20
C PHE A 52 -9.11 3.27 11.65
N GLY A 53 -8.36 3.92 12.58
CA GLY A 53 -8.52 3.77 14.02
C GLY A 53 -9.90 4.20 14.51
N LEU A 54 -10.34 3.63 15.65
CA LEU A 54 -11.60 3.99 16.29
C LEU A 54 -11.57 5.44 16.76
N GLU A 55 -12.64 6.18 16.47
CA GLU A 55 -12.94 7.45 17.10
C GLU A 55 -13.71 7.21 18.41
N THR A 56 -13.47 8.03 19.41
CA THR A 56 -14.17 8.01 20.69
C THR A 56 -14.78 9.36 21.00
N ALA A 57 -15.81 9.38 21.85
CA ALA A 57 -16.41 10.64 22.30
C ALA A 57 -15.46 11.52 23.13
N HIS A 58 -14.31 10.97 23.55
CA HIS A 58 -13.29 11.65 24.35
C HIS A 58 -12.07 12.06 23.53
N ASP A 59 -12.11 11.92 22.19
CA ASP A 59 -11.01 12.33 21.32
C ASP A 59 -10.77 13.84 21.45
N MET A 60 -9.49 14.20 21.62
CA MET A 60 -9.00 15.58 21.72
C MET A 60 -7.71 15.74 20.90
N ASP A 61 -7.19 16.94 20.77
CA ASP A 61 -6.02 17.23 19.93
C ASP A 61 -4.79 16.37 20.28
N THR A 62 -4.60 16.06 21.56
CA THR A 62 -3.46 15.28 22.06
C THR A 62 -3.71 13.77 22.12
N ASP A 63 -4.98 13.33 22.13
CA ASP A 63 -5.37 11.92 22.11
C ASP A 63 -6.56 11.71 21.18
N ASN A 64 -6.27 11.24 19.99
CA ASN A 64 -7.25 10.94 18.95
C ASN A 64 -6.79 9.73 18.13
N ARG A 65 -7.61 9.30 17.18
CA ARG A 65 -7.28 8.11 16.36
C ARG A 65 -5.93 8.20 15.66
N TYR A 66 -5.47 9.39 15.26
CA TYR A 66 -4.20 9.58 14.55
C TYR A 66 -3.00 9.47 15.50
N THR A 67 -3.09 10.09 16.67
CA THR A 67 -2.03 10.02 17.68
C THR A 67 -1.90 8.60 18.25
N ARG A 68 -3.05 7.91 18.44
CA ARG A 68 -3.05 6.50 18.84
C ARG A 68 -2.44 5.60 17.77
N ALA A 69 -2.75 5.81 16.49
CA ALA A 69 -2.12 5.08 15.38
C ALA A 69 -0.60 5.30 15.33
N SER A 70 -0.14 6.56 15.51
CA SER A 70 1.29 6.88 15.53
C SER A 70 2.03 6.17 16.67
N LYS A 71 1.45 6.17 17.88
CA LYS A 71 2.00 5.45 19.04
C LYS A 71 2.09 3.94 18.74
N MET A 72 1.03 3.39 18.17
CA MET A 72 0.94 1.96 17.84
C MET A 72 1.95 1.56 16.76
N LEU A 73 2.11 2.36 15.69
CA LEU A 73 3.10 2.10 14.65
C LEU A 73 4.52 2.03 15.24
N ARG A 74 4.89 2.99 16.09
CA ARG A 74 6.19 2.96 16.79
C ARG A 74 6.35 1.72 17.64
N GLN A 75 5.34 1.39 18.44
CA GLN A 75 5.35 0.20 19.29
C GLN A 75 5.51 -1.09 18.47
N TRP A 76 4.81 -1.22 17.34
CA TRP A 76 4.92 -2.40 16.49
C TRP A 76 6.31 -2.52 15.83
N LEU A 77 6.96 -1.41 15.51
CA LEU A 77 8.35 -1.40 15.03
C LEU A 77 9.34 -1.74 16.14
N GLU A 78 9.17 -1.20 17.36
CA GLU A 78 10.02 -1.49 18.51
C GLU A 78 9.91 -2.95 18.99
N GLN A 79 8.75 -3.58 18.77
CA GLN A 79 8.48 -4.98 19.13
C GLN A 79 8.77 -5.97 17.99
N ASP A 80 9.32 -5.51 16.88
CA ASP A 80 9.55 -6.31 15.67
C ASP A 80 8.29 -6.98 15.09
N ILE A 81 7.08 -6.49 15.43
CA ILE A 81 5.82 -6.91 14.78
C ILE A 81 5.80 -6.45 13.33
N LEU A 82 6.31 -5.23 13.10
CA LEU A 82 6.60 -4.69 11.78
C LEU A 82 8.11 -4.60 11.62
N LEU A 83 8.60 -5.05 10.47
CA LEU A 83 10.00 -4.96 10.09
C LEU A 83 10.15 -3.97 8.94
N ARG A 84 11.21 -3.19 8.99
CA ARG A 84 11.64 -2.34 7.89
C ARG A 84 12.77 -3.02 7.13
N ASP A 85 12.65 -3.10 5.82
CA ASP A 85 13.69 -3.68 4.97
C ASP A 85 15.01 -2.88 5.04
N ASP A 86 16.13 -3.58 5.12
CA ASP A 86 17.47 -2.98 5.19
C ASP A 86 17.88 -2.32 3.88
N LYS A 87 17.38 -2.83 2.75
CA LYS A 87 17.73 -2.32 1.41
C LYS A 87 16.49 -1.73 0.75
N PRO A 88 16.64 -0.59 0.04
CA PRO A 88 15.55 -0.08 -0.75
C PRO A 88 15.23 -1.03 -1.90
N ALA A 89 13.94 -1.28 -2.13
CA ALA A 89 13.44 -2.19 -3.15
C ALA A 89 12.28 -1.58 -3.96
N VAL A 90 12.05 -2.14 -5.12
CA VAL A 90 10.79 -2.09 -5.84
C VAL A 90 10.02 -3.35 -5.49
N TYR A 91 8.79 -3.24 -5.00
CA TYR A 91 8.02 -4.41 -4.59
C TYR A 91 7.09 -4.84 -5.72
N LEU A 92 7.35 -6.03 -6.24
CA LEU A 92 6.49 -6.68 -7.22
C LEU A 92 5.34 -7.36 -6.50
N HIS A 93 4.11 -7.09 -6.92
CA HIS A 93 2.90 -7.62 -6.31
C HIS A 93 2.02 -8.32 -7.33
N ASP A 94 1.75 -9.60 -7.10
CA ASP A 94 0.74 -10.38 -7.81
C ASP A 94 -0.51 -10.54 -6.96
N GLN A 95 -1.65 -10.16 -7.52
CA GLN A 95 -2.97 -10.46 -6.98
C GLN A 95 -3.66 -11.46 -7.90
N HIS A 96 -4.02 -12.63 -7.37
CA HIS A 96 -4.83 -13.62 -8.06
C HIS A 96 -6.26 -13.58 -7.53
N PHE A 97 -7.21 -13.48 -8.43
CA PHE A 97 -8.63 -13.35 -8.10
C PHE A 97 -9.50 -14.01 -9.16
N THR A 98 -10.78 -14.20 -8.85
CA THR A 98 -11.77 -14.69 -9.81
C THR A 98 -12.71 -13.58 -10.23
N HIS A 99 -12.81 -13.32 -11.53
CA HIS A 99 -13.76 -12.37 -12.11
C HIS A 99 -14.59 -13.08 -13.17
N LYS A 100 -15.93 -13.01 -13.07
CA LYS A 100 -16.86 -13.67 -14.00
C LYS A 100 -16.46 -15.13 -14.30
N TRP A 101 -16.19 -15.90 -13.24
CA TRP A 101 -15.80 -17.30 -13.26
C TRP A 101 -14.42 -17.59 -13.90
N LYS A 102 -13.65 -16.56 -14.26
CA LYS A 102 -12.31 -16.69 -14.81
C LYS A 102 -11.27 -16.36 -13.75
N LYS A 103 -10.23 -17.21 -13.66
CA LYS A 103 -9.05 -16.90 -12.86
C LYS A 103 -8.27 -15.78 -13.53
N CYS A 104 -8.02 -14.72 -12.80
CA CYS A 104 -7.30 -13.53 -13.25
C CYS A 104 -6.09 -13.28 -12.38
N ARG A 105 -5.05 -12.67 -12.96
CA ARG A 105 -3.90 -12.15 -12.26
C ARG A 105 -3.75 -10.67 -12.59
N ARG A 106 -3.60 -9.84 -11.56
CA ARG A 106 -3.14 -8.47 -11.67
C ARG A 106 -1.73 -8.40 -11.12
N ARG A 107 -0.78 -7.98 -11.95
CA ARG A 107 0.60 -7.75 -11.56
C ARG A 107 0.87 -6.26 -11.54
N GLY A 108 1.48 -5.77 -10.47
CA GLY A 108 1.87 -4.39 -10.29
C GLY A 108 3.20 -4.27 -9.57
N ILE A 109 3.69 -3.05 -9.48
CA ILE A 109 4.86 -2.70 -8.67
C ILE A 109 4.48 -1.59 -7.69
N THR A 110 5.02 -1.68 -6.47
CA THR A 110 4.92 -0.61 -5.48
C THR A 110 6.26 0.12 -5.43
N VAL A 111 6.20 1.43 -5.64
CA VAL A 111 7.37 2.32 -5.75
C VAL A 111 7.02 3.69 -5.15
N LEU A 112 8.03 4.50 -4.83
CA LEU A 112 7.82 5.93 -4.65
C LEU A 112 7.70 6.58 -6.02
N VAL A 113 6.74 7.49 -6.15
CA VAL A 113 6.55 8.31 -7.34
C VAL A 113 6.77 9.77 -6.93
N ARG A 114 7.55 10.52 -7.71
CA ARG A 114 7.71 11.95 -7.49
C ARG A 114 6.37 12.64 -7.67
N LEU A 115 5.99 13.47 -6.69
CA LEU A 115 4.82 14.32 -6.80
C LEU A 115 5.04 15.39 -7.88
N GLU A 116 4.06 15.55 -8.75
CA GLU A 116 4.08 16.52 -9.83
C GLU A 116 2.77 17.30 -9.86
N GLU A 117 2.87 18.58 -10.20
CA GLU A 117 1.70 19.41 -10.42
C GLU A 117 0.79 18.83 -11.51
N TRP A 118 -0.52 18.91 -11.31
CA TRP A 118 -1.52 18.41 -12.28
C TRP A 118 -1.33 19.01 -13.67
N SER A 119 -0.92 20.29 -13.75
CA SER A 119 -0.67 20.99 -15.00
C SER A 119 0.40 20.37 -15.88
N LYS A 120 1.35 19.63 -15.30
CA LYS A 120 2.40 18.91 -16.04
C LYS A 120 1.92 17.65 -16.74
N MET A 121 0.70 17.16 -16.41
CA MET A 121 0.09 15.97 -16.98
C MET A 121 0.95 14.70 -16.93
N VAL A 122 1.89 14.63 -15.99
CA VAL A 122 2.74 13.46 -15.74
C VAL A 122 1.94 12.41 -14.96
N VAL A 123 1.27 12.86 -13.90
CA VAL A 123 0.30 12.07 -13.16
C VAL A 123 -1.08 12.60 -13.52
N ARG A 124 -1.97 11.73 -13.98
CA ARG A 124 -3.28 12.11 -14.51
C ARG A 124 -4.41 11.57 -13.66
N PRO A 125 -5.22 12.44 -13.07
CA PRO A 125 -6.43 12.03 -12.38
C PRO A 125 -7.56 11.77 -13.39
N HIS A 126 -8.61 11.06 -12.96
CA HIS A 126 -9.88 10.94 -13.72
C HIS A 126 -11.09 11.43 -12.92
N GLU A 127 -10.89 11.84 -11.67
CA GLU A 127 -11.93 12.40 -10.80
C GLU A 127 -11.36 13.53 -9.93
N GLY A 128 -12.28 14.36 -9.40
CA GLY A 128 -11.94 15.37 -8.40
C GLY A 128 -11.92 14.80 -6.99
N THR A 129 -11.28 15.51 -6.07
CA THR A 129 -11.19 15.11 -4.66
C THR A 129 -12.21 15.86 -3.80
N LEU A 130 -12.57 15.25 -2.67
CA LEU A 130 -13.42 15.83 -1.63
C LEU A 130 -12.58 16.28 -0.44
N THR A 131 -12.91 17.42 0.14
CA THR A 131 -12.13 18.05 1.24
C THR A 131 -12.03 17.14 2.47
N LYS A 132 -13.13 16.52 2.92
CA LYS A 132 -13.14 15.73 4.16
C LYS A 132 -12.24 14.48 4.07
N PRO A 133 -12.34 13.60 3.06
CA PRO A 133 -11.42 12.47 2.91
C PRO A 133 -9.96 12.89 2.75
N ARG A 134 -9.70 14.00 2.05
CA ARG A 134 -8.34 14.54 1.89
C ARG A 134 -7.74 14.97 3.23
N SER A 135 -8.48 15.74 4.04
CA SER A 135 -8.04 16.18 5.36
C SER A 135 -7.78 14.99 6.29
N ASP A 136 -8.62 13.97 6.25
CA ASP A 136 -8.45 12.75 7.02
C ASP A 136 -7.14 12.03 6.67
N ARG A 137 -6.88 11.82 5.39
CA ARG A 137 -5.64 11.17 4.94
C ARG A 137 -4.39 12.00 5.22
N LEU A 138 -4.49 13.32 5.10
CA LEU A 138 -3.39 14.23 5.44
C LEU A 138 -3.07 14.17 6.94
N ASN A 139 -4.07 14.20 7.82
CA ASN A 139 -3.86 14.09 9.26
C ASN A 139 -3.20 12.75 9.63
N LEU A 140 -3.63 11.65 9.00
CA LEU A 140 -3.02 10.35 9.22
C LEU A 140 -1.55 10.33 8.76
N LEU A 141 -1.27 10.85 7.56
CA LEU A 141 0.10 10.95 7.01
C LEU A 141 1.01 11.79 7.93
N TRP A 142 0.53 12.94 8.42
CA TRP A 142 1.26 13.78 9.37
C TRP A 142 1.56 13.06 10.68
N ALA A 143 0.60 12.34 11.22
CA ALA A 143 0.77 11.63 12.49
C ALA A 143 1.71 10.42 12.37
N LEU A 144 1.58 9.64 11.30
CA LEU A 144 2.37 8.41 11.11
C LEU A 144 3.74 8.66 10.49
N GLN A 145 3.91 9.73 9.71
CA GLN A 145 5.09 9.97 8.86
C GLN A 145 5.40 8.76 7.96
N ALA A 146 4.35 8.06 7.53
CA ALA A 146 4.39 6.86 6.71
C ALA A 146 3.17 6.78 5.79
N ASN A 147 3.37 6.21 4.60
CA ASN A 147 2.28 5.88 3.68
C ASN A 147 1.73 4.51 4.04
N THR A 148 0.47 4.45 4.45
CA THR A 148 -0.20 3.22 4.87
C THR A 148 -0.95 2.52 3.75
N SER A 149 -1.44 3.29 2.78
CA SER A 149 -2.21 2.78 1.64
C SER A 149 -1.61 3.29 0.34
N PRO A 150 -1.14 2.42 -0.56
CA PRO A 150 -0.63 2.83 -1.85
C PRO A 150 -1.75 3.36 -2.75
N ILE A 151 -1.40 4.27 -3.65
CA ILE A 151 -2.26 4.74 -4.72
C ILE A 151 -2.20 3.70 -5.85
N LEU A 152 -3.34 3.32 -6.39
CA LEU A 152 -3.38 2.48 -7.59
C LEU A 152 -3.27 3.37 -8.82
N ALA A 153 -2.19 3.19 -9.58
CA ALA A 153 -1.98 3.87 -10.84
C ALA A 153 -1.80 2.87 -11.99
N LEU A 154 -2.18 3.29 -13.19
CA LEU A 154 -2.04 2.54 -14.42
C LEU A 154 -1.04 3.23 -15.33
N PHE A 155 -0.31 2.46 -16.10
CA PHE A 155 0.57 2.95 -17.17
C PHE A 155 0.57 1.98 -18.34
N GLU A 156 0.90 2.47 -19.51
CA GLU A 156 0.89 1.66 -20.73
C GLU A 156 2.33 1.33 -21.16
N ASP A 157 2.86 0.20 -20.73
CA ASP A 157 4.11 -0.35 -21.24
C ASP A 157 4.11 -1.87 -21.28
N ARG A 158 4.07 -2.41 -22.50
CA ARG A 158 4.12 -3.86 -22.72
C ARG A 158 5.52 -4.43 -22.55
N LYS A 159 6.58 -3.62 -22.57
CA LYS A 159 7.98 -4.07 -22.51
C LYS A 159 8.40 -4.43 -21.09
N ILE A 160 7.74 -3.89 -20.08
CA ILE A 160 8.04 -4.18 -18.67
C ILE A 160 7.57 -5.57 -18.24
N ALA A 161 6.51 -6.11 -18.85
CA ALA A 161 5.91 -7.38 -18.44
C ALA A 161 6.90 -8.55 -18.41
N PRO A 162 7.74 -8.81 -19.45
CA PRO A 162 8.75 -9.86 -19.40
C PRO A 162 9.79 -9.66 -18.29
N LEU A 163 10.16 -8.41 -18.00
CA LEU A 163 11.09 -8.11 -16.91
C LEU A 163 10.46 -8.51 -15.57
N LEU A 164 9.23 -8.09 -15.31
CA LEU A 164 8.52 -8.43 -14.09
C LEU A 164 8.27 -9.93 -13.93
N GLU A 165 8.06 -10.67 -15.04
CA GLU A 165 7.97 -12.14 -15.00
C GLU A 165 9.28 -12.78 -14.51
N THR A 166 10.43 -12.24 -14.90
CA THR A 166 11.72 -12.76 -14.43
C THR A 166 11.96 -12.49 -12.95
N GLN A 167 11.41 -11.40 -12.40
CA GLN A 167 11.55 -11.01 -11.01
C GLN A 167 10.59 -11.76 -10.07
N ALA A 168 9.50 -12.31 -10.58
CA ALA A 168 8.54 -13.13 -9.82
C ALA A 168 8.96 -14.60 -9.67
N LYS A 169 10.25 -14.89 -9.78
CA LYS A 169 10.79 -16.25 -9.62
C LYS A 169 11.17 -16.51 -8.16
N GLY A 170 11.04 -17.76 -7.74
CA GLY A 170 11.36 -18.16 -6.38
C GLY A 170 10.22 -17.89 -5.39
N GLU A 171 10.52 -18.06 -4.11
CA GLU A 171 9.54 -17.83 -3.05
C GLU A 171 9.25 -16.35 -2.87
N PRO A 172 7.98 -15.95 -2.72
CA PRO A 172 7.64 -14.59 -2.39
C PRO A 172 8.07 -14.24 -0.96
N MET A 173 8.51 -13.00 -0.74
CA MET A 173 8.81 -12.52 0.61
C MET A 173 7.55 -12.51 1.49
N LEU A 174 6.39 -12.21 0.90
CA LEU A 174 5.09 -12.22 1.56
C LEU A 174 4.05 -12.96 0.71
N GLU A 175 3.24 -13.79 1.36
CA GLU A 175 2.06 -14.40 0.76
C GLU A 175 0.90 -14.29 1.73
N ALA A 176 -0.23 -13.78 1.27
CA ALA A 176 -1.46 -13.65 2.06
C ALA A 176 -2.67 -14.05 1.23
N LYS A 177 -3.70 -14.57 1.90
CA LYS A 177 -5.02 -14.81 1.31
C LYS A 177 -6.01 -13.83 1.91
N SER A 178 -6.75 -13.11 1.08
CA SER A 178 -7.82 -12.24 1.57
C SER A 178 -9.03 -13.07 2.00
N VAL A 179 -9.90 -12.45 2.80
CA VAL A 179 -11.18 -13.07 3.23
C VAL A 179 -12.07 -13.44 2.05
N LYS A 180 -11.91 -12.75 0.92
CA LYS A 180 -12.66 -13.01 -0.33
C LYS A 180 -12.05 -14.11 -1.19
N GLY A 181 -11.01 -14.80 -0.70
CA GLY A 181 -10.33 -15.89 -1.42
C GLY A 181 -9.34 -15.44 -2.49
N GLU A 182 -9.02 -14.15 -2.54
CA GLU A 182 -7.93 -13.65 -3.35
C GLU A 182 -6.58 -14.01 -2.72
N SER A 183 -5.56 -14.26 -3.53
CA SER A 183 -4.21 -14.46 -3.02
C SER A 183 -3.27 -13.36 -3.51
N HIS A 184 -2.41 -12.94 -2.61
CA HIS A 184 -1.44 -11.87 -2.82
C HIS A 184 -0.05 -12.42 -2.60
N ARG A 185 0.88 -12.13 -3.52
CA ARG A 185 2.28 -12.48 -3.42
C ARG A 185 3.14 -11.26 -3.68
N VAL A 186 4.15 -11.06 -2.86
CA VAL A 186 5.04 -9.91 -2.97
C VAL A 186 6.49 -10.37 -3.02
N TRP A 187 7.27 -9.81 -3.93
CA TRP A 187 8.73 -9.98 -4.05
C TRP A 187 9.41 -8.63 -3.94
N ALA A 188 10.56 -8.57 -3.27
CA ALA A 188 11.40 -7.39 -3.23
C ALA A 188 12.47 -7.47 -4.33
N ILE A 189 12.48 -6.50 -5.23
CA ILE A 189 13.48 -6.34 -6.29
C ILE A 189 14.51 -5.34 -5.78
N THR A 190 15.72 -5.83 -5.47
CA THR A 190 16.83 -5.03 -4.93
C THR A 190 17.99 -4.85 -5.91
N GLU A 191 18.00 -5.61 -7.01
CA GLU A 191 19.05 -5.57 -8.02
C GLU A 191 19.04 -4.24 -8.76
N PRO A 192 20.15 -3.46 -8.72
CA PRO A 192 20.21 -2.13 -9.32
C PRO A 192 19.88 -2.12 -10.83
N GLU A 193 20.30 -3.15 -11.57
CA GLU A 193 20.04 -3.26 -13.01
C GLU A 193 18.53 -3.42 -13.30
N ALA A 194 17.84 -4.28 -12.54
CA ALA A 194 16.40 -4.47 -12.66
C ALA A 194 15.63 -3.19 -12.30
N ILE A 195 16.03 -2.52 -11.21
CA ILE A 195 15.44 -1.24 -10.79
C ILE A 195 15.62 -0.18 -11.88
N ASN A 196 16.83 -0.03 -12.42
CA ASN A 196 17.10 0.94 -13.49
C ASN A 196 16.25 0.66 -14.75
N ARG A 197 16.07 -0.59 -15.12
CA ARG A 197 15.21 -0.97 -16.26
C ARG A 197 13.75 -0.61 -16.01
N ILE A 198 13.24 -0.82 -14.78
CA ILE A 198 11.88 -0.43 -14.38
C ILE A 198 11.75 1.10 -14.43
N GLN A 199 12.71 1.85 -13.87
CA GLN A 199 12.71 3.30 -13.88
C GLN A 199 12.70 3.86 -15.32
N ASN A 200 13.56 3.33 -16.18
CA ASN A 200 13.62 3.73 -17.58
C ASN A 200 12.31 3.46 -18.33
N SER A 201 11.64 2.33 -18.06
CA SER A 201 10.36 2.00 -18.66
C SER A 201 9.27 3.02 -18.30
N LEU A 202 9.16 3.42 -17.03
CA LEU A 202 8.17 4.40 -16.59
C LEU A 202 8.53 5.86 -16.91
N SER A 203 9.81 6.17 -17.07
CA SER A 203 10.27 7.55 -17.28
C SER A 203 9.76 8.20 -18.58
N HIS A 204 9.22 7.44 -19.52
CA HIS A 204 8.77 7.95 -20.81
C HIS A 204 7.25 8.09 -20.95
N GLN A 205 6.51 7.79 -19.90
CA GLN A 205 5.05 7.72 -19.98
C GLN A 205 4.36 8.47 -18.85
N PRO A 206 3.14 8.96 -19.07
CA PRO A 206 2.28 9.41 -18.00
C PRO A 206 1.76 8.20 -17.22
N ILE A 207 1.41 8.41 -15.95
CA ILE A 207 0.69 7.45 -15.12
C ILE A 207 -0.71 8.00 -14.84
N TYR A 208 -1.69 7.10 -14.76
CA TYR A 208 -3.09 7.43 -14.57
C TYR A 208 -3.54 6.90 -13.22
N ILE A 209 -3.98 7.77 -12.32
CA ILE A 209 -4.52 7.34 -11.03
C ILE A 209 -5.84 6.61 -11.29
N ALA A 210 -5.91 5.35 -10.87
CA ALA A 210 -7.11 4.53 -10.94
C ALA A 210 -7.88 4.50 -9.62
N ASP A 211 -7.17 4.70 -8.49
CA ASP A 211 -7.75 4.81 -7.14
C ASP A 211 -6.80 5.56 -6.22
N GLY A 212 -7.36 6.29 -5.27
CA GLY A 212 -6.60 7.01 -4.24
C GLY A 212 -6.28 8.46 -4.56
N HIS A 213 -7.10 9.17 -5.32
CA HIS A 213 -6.94 10.59 -5.65
C HIS A 213 -6.77 11.48 -4.42
N HIS A 214 -7.53 11.24 -3.33
CA HIS A 214 -7.43 11.97 -2.07
C HIS A 214 -6.08 11.80 -1.35
N ARG A 215 -5.34 10.72 -1.66
CA ARG A 215 -4.01 10.46 -1.11
C ARG A 215 -2.89 11.09 -1.92
N TYR A 216 -3.15 11.38 -3.19
CA TYR A 216 -2.20 12.07 -4.06
C TYR A 216 -2.18 13.58 -3.83
N GLU A 217 -3.35 14.20 -3.65
CA GLU A 217 -3.55 15.64 -3.48
C GLU A 217 -3.30 16.08 -2.03
#